data_788cb5399b6c03535170e85ffa8fd4fe
#
_entry.id   788cb5399b6c03535170e85ffa8fd4fe
#
_cell.length_a   1.000
_cell.length_b   1.000
_cell.length_c   1.000
_cell.angle_alpha   90.00
_cell.angle_beta   90.00
_cell.angle_gamma   90.00
#
_symmetry.space_group_name_H-M   'P 1'
#
loop_
_entity.id
_entity.type
_entity.pdbx_description
1 polymer ?
#
loop_
_entity_poly.entity_id
_entity_poly.type
_entity_poly.pdbx_seq_one_letter_code
_entity_poly.pdbx_strand_id
1 'polypeptide(L)'
;KLPKSLKVLLENLLRYEDDLSVNKIQIEAIKNWLNEKKSKTEIAYRPARVLLQDYTGIPAVADLAAMREAVKEKNKDPNTINPLSAVDLVIDHSVQVDQSAKSDSFDKNVEIEFNRNGERYSFLKCGQQAFNNFRIVPPGTGICHQVNLEYLSKVVWTSKYKDDDYLFPDTLVGTDSHTTMVNGLSVLGWGVGGIEAEAGMLGQPISMLIPEVIGFEVKNKMPEGTTATDLVLTVVKMLRDKGVVGKFVEFYGEGLKNLTLADRATIANMAPEYGATCGFFPIDNETLKYLEFSGRDKNTVNIVEEYAKAQGLWASDDIVFTDTLSLDMASIVPTISGPKRPQDKVLLTDAAKSFNNSFKEISKKKDFSISKVPNSEYEIKDGSILIAAITSCTNTS
;
A
#
# COMPACT_ATOMS: atom_id res chain seq x y z
N LYS A 1 20.09 15.30 -4.06
CA LYS A 1 20.56 14.23 -3.14
C LYS A 1 19.55 13.84 -2.05
N LEU A 2 18.47 14.64 -1.87
CA LEU A 2 17.40 14.29 -0.93
C LEU A 2 16.68 13.02 -1.41
N PRO A 3 16.32 12.07 -0.51
CA PRO A 3 15.47 10.94 -0.85
C PRO A 3 14.20 11.39 -1.59
N LYS A 4 13.75 10.61 -2.55
CA LYS A 4 12.60 10.98 -3.38
C LYS A 4 11.32 11.07 -2.57
N SER A 5 11.15 10.18 -1.61
CA SER A 5 10.06 10.25 -0.63
C SER A 5 10.05 11.56 0.17
N LEU A 6 11.23 12.06 0.57
CA LEU A 6 11.33 13.37 1.23
C LEU A 6 11.15 14.55 0.26
N LYS A 7 11.45 14.39 -1.04
CA LYS A 7 11.10 15.41 -2.04
C LYS A 7 9.60 15.56 -2.21
N VAL A 8 8.86 14.44 -2.15
CA VAL A 8 7.38 14.46 -2.16
C VAL A 8 6.85 15.19 -0.92
N LEU A 9 7.42 14.94 0.27
CA LEU A 9 7.04 15.67 1.47
C LEU A 9 7.41 17.16 1.38
N LEU A 10 8.56 17.49 0.81
CA LEU A 10 8.99 18.89 0.60
C LEU A 10 8.04 19.63 -0.34
N GLU A 11 7.66 19.01 -1.47
CA GLU A 11 6.66 19.57 -2.38
C GLU A 11 5.34 19.84 -1.65
N ASN A 12 4.88 18.87 -0.85
CA ASN A 12 3.65 18.99 -0.08
C ASN A 12 3.69 20.18 0.88
N LEU A 13 4.77 20.36 1.62
CA LEU A 13 4.94 21.50 2.52
C LEU A 13 5.00 22.83 1.75
N LEU A 14 5.72 22.90 0.63
CA LEU A 14 5.80 24.11 -0.18
C LEU A 14 4.44 24.51 -0.75
N ARG A 15 3.62 23.54 -1.14
CA ARG A 15 2.28 23.77 -1.70
C ARG A 15 1.27 24.26 -0.66
N TYR A 16 1.44 23.85 0.60
CA TYR A 16 0.51 24.17 1.70
C TYR A 16 1.10 25.16 2.71
N GLU A 17 2.19 25.83 2.36
CA GLU A 17 2.78 26.88 3.22
C GLU A 17 1.80 28.02 3.38
N ASP A 18 1.44 28.31 4.63
CA ASP A 18 0.43 29.27 5.05
C ASP A 18 0.83 30.08 6.31
N ASP A 19 2.06 29.92 6.77
CA ASP A 19 2.60 30.46 8.03
C ASP A 19 1.82 30.05 9.31
N LEU A 20 0.81 29.18 9.18
CA LEU A 20 -0.01 28.71 10.30
C LEU A 20 0.21 27.21 10.55
N SER A 21 -0.28 26.36 9.69
CA SER A 21 -0.14 24.91 9.76
C SER A 21 1.19 24.44 9.18
N VAL A 22 1.60 25.01 8.06
CA VAL A 22 2.91 24.80 7.45
C VAL A 22 3.67 26.12 7.42
N ASN A 23 4.85 26.13 8.01
CA ASN A 23 5.70 27.29 8.06
C ASN A 23 7.11 27.00 7.54
N LYS A 24 7.90 28.05 7.36
CA LYS A 24 9.25 27.98 6.85
C LYS A 24 10.18 27.08 7.66
N ILE A 25 9.96 26.95 8.97
CA ILE A 25 10.78 26.08 9.84
C ILE A 25 10.68 24.62 9.43
N GLN A 26 9.47 24.16 9.11
CA GLN A 26 9.22 22.78 8.66
C GLN A 26 9.90 22.52 7.30
N ILE A 27 9.82 23.48 6.39
CA ILE A 27 10.44 23.40 5.05
C ILE A 27 11.97 23.34 5.19
N GLU A 28 12.55 24.23 6.00
CA GLU A 28 14.00 24.27 6.24
C GLU A 28 14.49 23.01 6.99
N ALA A 29 13.64 22.40 7.83
CA ALA A 29 13.99 21.16 8.51
C ALA A 29 14.21 19.99 7.53
N ILE A 30 13.43 19.90 6.44
CA ILE A 30 13.68 18.89 5.38
C ILE A 30 15.00 19.20 4.65
N LYS A 31 15.32 20.45 4.40
CA LYS A 31 16.62 20.83 3.81
C LYS A 31 17.79 20.43 4.73
N ASN A 32 17.67 20.73 6.02
CA ASN A 32 18.70 20.42 7.03
C ASN A 32 18.86 18.92 7.27
N TRP A 33 17.82 18.13 6.98
CA TRP A 33 17.88 16.67 7.05
C TRP A 33 19.03 16.09 6.20
N LEU A 34 19.43 16.72 5.09
CA LEU A 34 20.57 16.28 4.28
C LEU A 34 21.89 16.21 5.07
N ASN A 35 22.05 17.05 6.07
CA ASN A 35 23.24 17.08 6.93
C ASN A 35 23.12 16.07 8.07
N GLU A 36 21.98 16.08 8.76
CA GLU A 36 21.74 15.31 9.98
C GLU A 36 21.27 13.87 9.69
N LYS A 37 20.69 13.62 8.50
CA LYS A 37 20.07 12.36 8.06
C LYS A 37 18.94 11.87 8.99
N LYS A 38 18.42 12.75 9.82
CA LYS A 38 17.30 12.57 10.74
C LYS A 38 16.74 13.92 11.13
N SER A 39 15.54 13.95 11.70
CA SER A 39 14.95 15.17 12.25
C SER A 39 14.05 14.84 13.44
N LYS A 40 13.86 15.80 14.32
CA LYS A 40 12.87 15.78 15.40
C LYS A 40 11.73 16.77 15.14
N THR A 41 11.73 17.40 13.97
CA THR A 41 10.71 18.37 13.61
C THR A 41 9.47 17.65 13.13
N GLU A 42 8.34 18.03 13.66
CA GLU A 42 7.03 17.63 13.15
C GLU A 42 6.66 18.47 11.94
N ILE A 43 6.02 17.84 10.98
CA ILE A 43 5.48 18.47 9.77
C ILE A 43 3.98 18.20 9.65
N ALA A 44 3.30 19.13 9.03
CA ALA A 44 1.87 19.08 8.75
C ALA A 44 1.62 18.60 7.31
N TYR A 45 1.51 17.28 7.13
CA TYR A 45 1.33 16.64 5.83
C TYR A 45 -0.15 16.57 5.42
N ARG A 46 -0.47 16.89 4.17
CA ARG A 46 -1.81 16.74 3.60
C ARG A 46 -1.79 15.82 2.38
N PRO A 47 -2.41 14.63 2.47
CA PRO A 47 -2.49 13.72 1.32
C PRO A 47 -3.33 14.33 0.20
N ALA A 48 -2.99 14.02 -1.05
CA ALA A 48 -3.77 14.46 -2.21
C ALA A 48 -5.16 13.80 -2.25
N ARG A 49 -5.26 12.59 -1.70
CA ARG A 49 -6.50 11.83 -1.62
C ARG A 49 -6.52 10.87 -0.44
N VAL A 50 -7.71 10.37 -0.13
CA VAL A 50 -7.93 9.36 0.91
C VAL A 50 -8.56 8.12 0.27
N LEU A 51 -8.01 6.95 0.58
CA LEU A 51 -8.52 5.65 0.14
C LEU A 51 -9.24 4.98 1.31
N LEU A 52 -10.50 4.62 1.10
CA LEU A 52 -11.29 3.90 2.10
C LEU A 52 -11.58 2.48 1.63
N GLN A 53 -11.36 1.52 2.48
CA GLN A 53 -11.91 0.18 2.36
C GLN A 53 -13.28 0.19 3.01
N ASP A 54 -14.26 -0.54 2.50
CA ASP A 54 -15.65 -0.39 2.93
C ASP A 54 -15.91 -0.71 4.40
N TYR A 55 -15.30 -1.75 4.97
CA TYR A 55 -15.52 -2.06 6.40
C TYR A 55 -14.90 -1.03 7.34
N THR A 56 -13.72 -0.55 7.02
CA THR A 56 -12.96 0.38 7.86
C THR A 56 -13.26 1.85 7.54
N GLY A 57 -13.81 2.14 6.36
CA GLY A 57 -14.12 3.49 5.89
C GLY A 57 -15.56 3.93 6.10
N ILE A 58 -16.53 3.00 6.22
CA ILE A 58 -17.93 3.34 6.47
C ILE A 58 -18.12 4.22 7.71
N PRO A 59 -17.44 3.97 8.86
CA PRO A 59 -17.56 4.86 10.01
C PRO A 59 -17.28 6.33 9.67
N ALA A 60 -16.23 6.63 8.90
CA ALA A 60 -15.93 8.01 8.49
C ALA A 60 -17.04 8.63 7.63
N VAL A 61 -17.68 7.84 6.77
CA VAL A 61 -18.83 8.30 5.97
C VAL A 61 -20.05 8.57 6.87
N ALA A 62 -20.27 7.72 7.88
CA ALA A 62 -21.33 7.91 8.86
C ALA A 62 -21.10 9.18 9.70
N ASP A 63 -19.86 9.46 10.08
CA ASP A 63 -19.49 10.67 10.82
C ASP A 63 -19.73 11.93 9.98
N LEU A 64 -19.38 11.93 8.68
CA LEU A 64 -19.73 13.03 7.78
C LEU A 64 -21.24 13.27 7.69
N ALA A 65 -22.04 12.19 7.67
CA ALA A 65 -23.49 12.30 7.67
C ALA A 65 -24.02 12.90 9.00
N ALA A 66 -23.48 12.44 10.13
CA ALA A 66 -23.80 12.99 11.46
C ALA A 66 -23.41 14.47 11.59
N MET A 67 -22.26 14.87 11.02
CA MET A 67 -21.84 16.28 10.98
C MET A 67 -22.84 17.14 10.18
N ARG A 68 -23.37 16.64 9.05
CA ARG A 68 -24.43 17.34 8.30
C ARG A 68 -25.70 17.52 9.11
N GLU A 69 -26.09 16.49 9.84
CA GLU A 69 -27.26 16.56 10.70
C GLU A 69 -27.08 17.60 11.82
N ALA A 70 -25.94 17.59 12.50
CA ALA A 70 -25.60 18.57 13.52
C ALA A 70 -25.53 20.02 12.99
N VAL A 71 -25.08 20.23 11.76
CA VAL A 71 -25.09 21.55 11.10
C VAL A 71 -26.53 22.01 10.80
N LYS A 72 -27.36 21.07 10.32
CA LYS A 72 -28.77 21.33 10.04
C LYS A 72 -29.58 21.70 11.30
N GLU A 73 -29.33 21.01 12.42
CA GLU A 73 -29.93 21.32 13.72
C GLU A 73 -29.61 22.74 14.19
N LYS A 74 -28.46 23.27 13.79
CA LYS A 74 -28.06 24.65 14.06
C LYS A 74 -28.56 25.66 13.02
N ASN A 75 -29.52 25.27 12.16
CA ASN A 75 -30.06 26.07 11.06
C ASN A 75 -28.99 26.61 10.10
N LYS A 76 -27.94 25.85 9.86
CA LYS A 76 -26.89 26.15 8.87
C LYS A 76 -27.00 25.20 7.67
N ASP A 77 -26.34 25.54 6.58
CA ASP A 77 -26.36 24.73 5.37
C ASP A 77 -25.52 23.42 5.56
N PRO A 78 -26.14 22.24 5.56
CA PRO A 78 -25.44 20.98 5.73
C PRO A 78 -24.50 20.66 4.55
N ASN A 79 -24.68 21.28 3.38
CA ASN A 79 -23.81 21.08 2.22
C ASN A 79 -22.40 21.67 2.39
N THR A 80 -22.18 22.44 3.47
CA THR A 80 -20.83 22.89 3.85
C THR A 80 -19.95 21.74 4.30
N ILE A 81 -20.53 20.62 4.74
CA ILE A 81 -19.79 19.42 5.11
C ILE A 81 -19.60 18.54 3.88
N ASN A 82 -18.40 18.54 3.35
CA ASN A 82 -17.95 17.69 2.24
C ASN A 82 -16.48 17.33 2.43
N PRO A 83 -16.00 16.22 1.87
CA PRO A 83 -14.58 15.98 1.76
C PRO A 83 -13.88 17.11 0.99
N LEU A 84 -12.82 17.67 1.56
CA LEU A 84 -11.97 18.68 0.93
C LEU A 84 -10.87 18.05 0.07
N SER A 85 -10.47 16.82 0.40
CA SER A 85 -9.60 15.98 -0.43
C SER A 85 -10.45 15.00 -1.25
N ALA A 86 -9.91 14.51 -2.36
CA ALA A 86 -10.56 13.44 -3.12
C ALA A 86 -10.62 12.16 -2.27
N VAL A 87 -11.76 11.50 -2.27
CA VAL A 87 -11.99 10.25 -1.52
C VAL A 87 -12.49 9.17 -2.46
N ASP A 88 -11.78 8.06 -2.45
CA ASP A 88 -12.21 6.83 -3.13
C ASP A 88 -12.51 5.76 -2.07
N LEU A 89 -13.75 5.27 -2.03
CA LEU A 89 -14.12 4.12 -1.22
C LEU A 89 -14.28 2.90 -2.12
N VAL A 90 -13.52 1.86 -1.85
CA VAL A 90 -13.61 0.59 -2.59
C VAL A 90 -14.35 -0.43 -1.75
N ILE A 91 -15.42 -1.00 -2.32
CA ILE A 91 -16.10 -2.14 -1.71
C ILE A 91 -15.25 -3.37 -1.99
N ASP A 92 -14.46 -3.74 -0.98
CA ASP A 92 -13.40 -4.72 -1.03
C ASP A 92 -13.89 -6.09 -0.52
N HIS A 93 -13.24 -7.20 -0.94
CA HIS A 93 -13.54 -8.56 -0.47
C HIS A 93 -15.05 -8.91 -0.47
N SER A 94 -15.80 -8.35 -1.41
CA SER A 94 -17.24 -8.31 -1.34
C SER A 94 -17.91 -9.67 -1.46
N VAL A 95 -17.33 -10.62 -2.19
CA VAL A 95 -17.99 -11.91 -2.41
C VAL A 95 -17.36 -13.00 -1.56
N GLN A 96 -18.09 -13.46 -0.54
CA GLN A 96 -17.72 -14.65 0.20
C GLN A 96 -18.10 -15.92 -0.56
N VAL A 97 -17.33 -17.00 -0.40
CA VAL A 97 -17.59 -18.27 -1.05
C VAL A 97 -18.52 -19.10 -0.16
N ASP A 98 -19.82 -18.88 -0.28
CA ASP A 98 -20.86 -19.69 0.38
C ASP A 98 -21.20 -20.95 -0.42
N GLN A 99 -21.09 -20.85 -1.75
CA GLN A 99 -21.30 -21.95 -2.72
C GLN A 99 -20.03 -22.17 -3.52
N SER A 100 -19.69 -23.44 -3.77
CA SER A 100 -18.48 -23.80 -4.53
C SER A 100 -18.71 -25.02 -5.43
N ALA A 101 -17.78 -25.22 -6.37
CA ALA A 101 -17.70 -26.39 -7.25
C ALA A 101 -18.93 -26.65 -8.14
N LYS A 102 -19.74 -25.63 -8.46
CA LYS A 102 -20.87 -25.68 -9.39
C LYS A 102 -20.78 -24.53 -10.37
N SER A 103 -21.36 -24.71 -11.56
CA SER A 103 -21.35 -23.68 -12.62
C SER A 103 -22.06 -22.38 -12.24
N ASP A 104 -23.04 -22.45 -11.33
CA ASP A 104 -23.84 -21.33 -10.84
C ASP A 104 -23.37 -20.78 -9.48
N SER A 105 -22.23 -21.25 -8.97
CA SER A 105 -21.73 -20.86 -7.65
C SER A 105 -21.41 -19.36 -7.57
N PHE A 106 -20.85 -18.78 -8.61
CA PHE A 106 -20.53 -17.35 -8.65
C PHE A 106 -21.80 -16.49 -8.53
N ASP A 107 -22.80 -16.75 -9.37
CA ASP A 107 -24.05 -15.97 -9.38
C ASP A 107 -24.79 -16.07 -8.03
N LYS A 108 -24.81 -17.27 -7.44
CA LYS A 108 -25.38 -17.48 -6.12
C LYS A 108 -24.63 -16.73 -5.02
N ASN A 109 -23.30 -16.73 -5.04
CA ASN A 109 -22.51 -15.98 -4.08
C ASN A 109 -22.76 -14.46 -4.20
N VAL A 110 -22.88 -13.95 -5.41
CA VAL A 110 -23.22 -12.54 -5.65
C VAL A 110 -24.62 -12.22 -5.12
N GLU A 111 -25.63 -13.08 -5.36
CA GLU A 111 -26.99 -12.89 -4.82
C GLU A 111 -26.99 -12.87 -3.28
N ILE A 112 -26.29 -13.83 -2.65
CA ILE A 112 -26.14 -13.90 -1.19
C ILE A 112 -25.46 -12.63 -0.66
N GLU A 113 -24.41 -12.17 -1.33
CA GLU A 113 -23.67 -10.95 -0.98
C GLU A 113 -24.58 -9.72 -0.97
N PHE A 114 -25.36 -9.50 -2.05
CA PHE A 114 -26.28 -8.36 -2.12
C PHE A 114 -27.41 -8.45 -1.10
N ASN A 115 -27.93 -9.66 -0.82
CA ASN A 115 -28.94 -9.84 0.22
C ASN A 115 -28.37 -9.56 1.63
N ARG A 116 -27.13 -9.97 1.90
CA ARG A 116 -26.46 -9.79 3.18
C ARG A 116 -26.04 -8.35 3.45
N ASN A 117 -25.60 -7.63 2.42
CA ASN A 117 -24.99 -6.30 2.53
C ASN A 117 -25.77 -5.18 1.85
N GLY A 118 -27.01 -5.42 1.42
CA GLY A 118 -27.83 -4.47 0.66
C GLY A 118 -28.04 -3.14 1.38
N GLU A 119 -28.23 -3.14 2.69
CA GLU A 119 -28.39 -1.93 3.50
C GLU A 119 -27.11 -1.07 3.46
N ARG A 120 -25.95 -1.71 3.66
CA ARG A 120 -24.63 -1.07 3.57
C ARG A 120 -24.40 -0.43 2.19
N TYR A 121 -24.71 -1.14 1.14
CA TYR A 121 -24.54 -0.65 -0.24
C TYR A 121 -25.48 0.50 -0.57
N SER A 122 -26.71 0.45 -0.04
CA SER A 122 -27.67 1.55 -0.17
C SER A 122 -27.18 2.81 0.55
N PHE A 123 -26.64 2.67 1.74
CA PHE A 123 -26.04 3.79 2.50
C PHE A 123 -24.86 4.42 1.74
N LEU A 124 -23.94 3.61 1.22
CA LEU A 124 -22.81 4.10 0.46
C LEU A 124 -23.25 4.81 -0.83
N LYS A 125 -24.22 4.26 -1.55
CA LYS A 125 -24.76 4.89 -2.75
C LYS A 125 -25.40 6.26 -2.44
N CYS A 126 -26.10 6.38 -1.33
CA CYS A 126 -26.61 7.68 -0.86
C CYS A 126 -25.45 8.64 -0.55
N GLY A 127 -24.39 8.17 0.10
CA GLY A 127 -23.20 8.97 0.39
C GLY A 127 -22.54 9.51 -0.88
N GLN A 128 -22.37 8.69 -1.90
CA GLN A 128 -21.81 9.12 -3.20
C GLN A 128 -22.66 10.21 -3.88
N GLN A 129 -23.99 10.19 -3.70
CA GLN A 129 -24.86 11.21 -4.25
C GLN A 129 -24.89 12.49 -3.40
N ALA A 130 -24.65 12.34 -2.11
CA ALA A 130 -24.77 13.43 -1.15
C ALA A 130 -23.47 14.25 -1.02
N PHE A 131 -22.30 13.61 -1.13
CA PHE A 131 -21.02 14.27 -0.92
C PHE A 131 -20.28 14.55 -2.23
N ASN A 132 -19.73 15.75 -2.34
CA ASN A 132 -18.76 16.09 -3.38
C ASN A 132 -17.41 15.42 -3.06
N ASN A 133 -16.57 15.25 -4.08
CA ASN A 133 -15.24 14.62 -3.95
C ASN A 133 -15.24 13.19 -3.36
N PHE A 134 -16.38 12.52 -3.38
CA PHE A 134 -16.55 11.18 -2.85
C PHE A 134 -17.01 10.22 -3.93
N ARG A 135 -16.20 9.23 -4.23
CA ARG A 135 -16.47 8.21 -5.25
C ARG A 135 -16.47 6.82 -4.62
N ILE A 136 -17.39 5.97 -5.09
CA ILE A 136 -17.47 4.57 -4.67
C ILE A 136 -17.16 3.67 -5.84
N VAL A 137 -16.25 2.72 -5.60
CA VAL A 137 -15.98 1.59 -6.49
C VAL A 137 -16.89 0.44 -6.04
N PRO A 138 -17.77 -0.06 -6.95
CA PRO A 138 -18.79 -1.05 -6.58
C PRO A 138 -18.20 -2.42 -6.24
N PRO A 139 -18.97 -3.29 -5.57
CA PRO A 139 -18.56 -4.65 -5.26
C PRO A 139 -18.25 -5.45 -6.54
N GLY A 140 -17.34 -6.42 -6.42
CA GLY A 140 -16.93 -7.27 -7.55
C GLY A 140 -15.94 -6.63 -8.52
N THR A 141 -15.50 -5.39 -8.28
CA THR A 141 -14.49 -4.71 -9.12
C THR A 141 -13.08 -5.24 -8.86
N GLY A 142 -12.75 -5.50 -7.60
CA GLY A 142 -11.44 -6.03 -7.20
C GLY A 142 -11.05 -5.60 -5.79
N ILE A 143 -9.85 -5.98 -5.39
CA ILE A 143 -9.29 -5.70 -4.06
C ILE A 143 -8.85 -4.23 -3.98
N CYS A 144 -9.14 -3.57 -2.86
CA CYS A 144 -8.97 -2.15 -2.63
C CYS A 144 -7.62 -1.60 -3.12
N HIS A 145 -6.51 -2.13 -2.61
CA HIS A 145 -5.18 -1.64 -2.95
C HIS A 145 -4.73 -2.01 -4.37
N GLN A 146 -5.24 -3.10 -4.96
CA GLN A 146 -4.99 -3.45 -6.36
C GLN A 146 -5.75 -2.51 -7.30
N VAL A 147 -7.04 -2.28 -7.04
CA VAL A 147 -7.85 -1.29 -7.79
C VAL A 147 -7.23 0.11 -7.66
N ASN A 148 -6.70 0.44 -6.48
CA ASN A 148 -5.97 1.69 -6.29
C ASN A 148 -4.74 1.78 -7.19
N LEU A 149 -3.90 0.76 -7.23
CA LEU A 149 -2.70 0.73 -8.07
C LEU A 149 -3.04 0.82 -9.55
N GLU A 150 -4.00 0.03 -10.01
CA GLU A 150 -4.31 -0.13 -11.43
C GLU A 150 -5.12 1.02 -12.02
N TYR A 151 -6.07 1.59 -11.25
CA TYR A 151 -7.06 2.50 -11.81
C TYR A 151 -7.15 3.85 -11.12
N LEU A 152 -6.96 3.92 -9.79
CA LEU A 152 -7.23 5.16 -9.05
C LEU A 152 -6.00 6.06 -8.95
N SER A 153 -4.80 5.48 -8.87
CA SER A 153 -3.54 6.21 -8.75
C SER A 153 -3.19 6.96 -10.02
N LYS A 154 -2.82 8.22 -9.86
CA LYS A 154 -2.48 9.13 -10.98
C LYS A 154 -0.98 9.31 -11.16
N VAL A 155 -0.17 9.00 -10.15
CA VAL A 155 1.27 9.29 -10.03
C VAL A 155 1.56 10.78 -9.96
N VAL A 156 0.99 11.56 -10.89
CA VAL A 156 1.03 13.01 -10.90
C VAL A 156 -0.39 13.55 -11.04
N TRP A 157 -0.76 14.44 -10.14
CA TRP A 157 -2.04 15.16 -10.18
C TRP A 157 -1.92 16.43 -10.99
N THR A 158 -3.01 16.75 -11.67
CA THR A 158 -3.22 18.05 -12.31
C THR A 158 -4.34 18.77 -11.58
N SER A 159 -4.10 19.98 -11.17
CA SER A 159 -5.09 20.87 -10.56
C SER A 159 -5.01 22.25 -11.18
N LYS A 160 -6.07 23.03 -11.08
CA LYS A 160 -6.06 24.43 -11.50
C LYS A 160 -5.61 25.32 -10.36
N TYR A 161 -4.69 26.23 -10.65
CA TYR A 161 -4.32 27.33 -9.77
C TYR A 161 -4.38 28.62 -10.57
N LYS A 162 -5.37 29.47 -10.31
CA LYS A 162 -5.72 30.61 -11.16
C LYS A 162 -6.06 30.09 -12.58
N ASP A 163 -5.34 30.58 -13.59
CA ASP A 163 -5.55 30.21 -15.00
C ASP A 163 -4.59 29.11 -15.49
N ASP A 164 -3.64 28.67 -14.65
CA ASP A 164 -2.63 27.70 -14.99
C ASP A 164 -2.93 26.29 -14.48
N ASP A 165 -2.40 25.28 -15.17
CA ASP A 165 -2.36 23.90 -14.69
C ASP A 165 -1.19 23.73 -13.71
N TYR A 166 -1.49 23.25 -12.53
CA TYR A 166 -0.52 22.96 -11.49
C TYR A 166 -0.35 21.46 -11.33
N LEU A 167 0.88 20.98 -11.38
CA LEU A 167 1.23 19.56 -11.25
C LEU A 167 1.87 19.28 -9.90
N PHE A 168 1.49 18.16 -9.27
CA PHE A 168 2.08 17.70 -8.00
C PHE A 168 2.02 16.18 -7.88
N PRO A 169 2.86 15.55 -7.03
CA PRO A 169 2.84 14.09 -6.86
C PRO A 169 1.53 13.60 -6.28
N ASP A 170 1.05 12.46 -6.76
CA ASP A 170 -0.02 11.72 -6.08
C ASP A 170 0.48 11.21 -4.73
N THR A 171 -0.32 11.40 -3.72
CA THR A 171 -0.08 10.95 -2.36
C THR A 171 -1.38 10.53 -1.71
N LEU A 172 -1.33 9.50 -0.88
CA LEU A 172 -2.54 9.09 -0.18
C LEU A 172 -2.28 8.54 1.21
N VAL A 173 -3.34 8.54 2.00
CA VAL A 173 -3.50 7.69 3.18
C VAL A 173 -4.73 6.83 2.99
N GLY A 174 -4.74 5.65 3.59
CA GLY A 174 -5.87 4.74 3.42
C GLY A 174 -6.19 3.94 4.67
N THR A 175 -7.45 3.55 4.80
CA THR A 175 -7.91 2.69 5.90
C THR A 175 -7.66 1.20 5.64
N ASP A 176 -7.04 0.86 4.50
CA ASP A 176 -6.55 -0.48 4.19
C ASP A 176 -5.08 -0.62 4.61
N SER A 177 -4.75 -1.70 5.33
CA SER A 177 -3.38 -1.99 5.77
C SER A 177 -2.39 -2.13 4.61
N HIS A 178 -2.87 -2.52 3.43
CA HIS A 178 -2.08 -2.69 2.22
C HIS A 178 -2.08 -1.48 1.28
N THR A 179 -2.55 -0.32 1.74
CA THR A 179 -2.43 0.96 1.03
C THR A 179 -1.00 1.23 0.55
N THR A 180 -0.01 0.71 1.27
CA THR A 180 1.41 0.82 0.94
C THR A 180 1.80 0.22 -0.41
N MET A 181 0.99 -0.67 -1.01
CA MET A 181 1.24 -1.25 -2.33
C MET A 181 1.48 -0.20 -3.41
N VAL A 182 0.82 0.94 -3.31
CA VAL A 182 0.90 2.04 -4.27
C VAL A 182 2.31 2.64 -4.38
N ASN A 183 3.15 2.48 -3.36
CA ASN A 183 4.53 2.95 -3.41
C ASN A 183 5.37 2.22 -4.48
N GLY A 184 4.96 1.03 -4.92
CA GLY A 184 5.52 0.37 -6.09
C GLY A 184 5.35 1.16 -7.38
N LEU A 185 4.31 2.01 -7.46
CA LEU A 185 4.01 2.93 -8.56
C LEU A 185 4.57 4.35 -8.30
N SER A 186 5.47 4.51 -7.34
CA SER A 186 6.04 5.82 -6.95
C SER A 186 5.03 6.81 -6.38
N VAL A 187 3.94 6.33 -5.82
CA VAL A 187 2.96 7.15 -5.09
C VAL A 187 3.21 6.98 -3.60
N LEU A 188 3.48 8.06 -2.90
CA LEU A 188 3.74 8.02 -1.47
C LEU A 188 2.42 7.77 -0.72
N GLY A 189 2.32 6.61 -0.07
CA GLY A 189 1.10 6.23 0.63
C GLY A 189 1.31 5.20 1.73
N TRP A 190 0.46 5.26 2.77
CA TRP A 190 0.48 4.31 3.88
C TRP A 190 -0.90 4.16 4.53
N GLY A 191 -1.04 3.09 5.33
CA GLY A 191 -2.25 2.81 6.09
C GLY A 191 -2.36 3.70 7.32
N VAL A 192 -3.59 4.16 7.61
CA VAL A 192 -3.94 4.98 8.78
C VAL A 192 -5.20 4.45 9.45
N GLY A 193 -5.46 4.90 10.66
CA GLY A 193 -6.73 4.68 11.34
C GLY A 193 -7.87 5.51 10.75
N GLY A 194 -9.12 5.13 11.06
CA GLY A 194 -10.32 5.84 10.56
C GLY A 194 -10.34 7.33 10.90
N ILE A 195 -9.95 7.70 12.10
CA ILE A 195 -9.90 9.10 12.56
C ILE A 195 -8.90 9.93 11.74
N GLU A 196 -7.74 9.38 11.45
CA GLU A 196 -6.73 10.08 10.63
C GLU A 196 -7.17 10.20 9.17
N ALA A 197 -7.84 9.18 8.65
CA ALA A 197 -8.44 9.24 7.31
C ALA A 197 -9.52 10.34 7.24
N GLU A 198 -10.38 10.41 8.25
CA GLU A 198 -11.42 11.44 8.36
C GLU A 198 -10.82 12.84 8.46
N ALA A 199 -9.78 13.03 9.27
CA ALA A 199 -9.05 14.28 9.34
C ALA A 199 -8.50 14.70 7.97
N GLY A 200 -7.89 13.76 7.24
CA GLY A 200 -7.42 13.97 5.87
C GLY A 200 -8.54 14.33 4.90
N MET A 201 -9.70 13.67 5.01
CA MET A 201 -10.90 14.01 4.22
C MET A 201 -11.37 15.44 4.47
N LEU A 202 -11.34 15.90 5.72
CA LEU A 202 -11.74 17.26 6.13
C LEU A 202 -10.64 18.30 5.89
N GLY A 203 -9.54 17.95 5.20
CA GLY A 203 -8.44 18.86 4.86
C GLY A 203 -7.53 19.20 6.04
N GLN A 204 -7.66 18.51 7.17
CA GLN A 204 -6.74 18.68 8.29
C GLN A 204 -5.38 18.03 7.97
N PRO A 205 -4.28 18.64 8.37
CA PRO A 205 -2.98 18.04 8.19
C PRO A 205 -2.80 16.85 9.15
N ILE A 206 -2.11 15.82 8.66
CA ILE A 206 -1.60 14.73 9.47
C ILE A 206 -0.25 15.15 10.05
N SER A 207 -0.14 15.20 11.38
CA SER A 207 1.12 15.50 12.04
C SER A 207 2.03 14.27 12.01
N MET A 208 3.26 14.45 11.53
CA MET A 208 4.27 13.40 11.52
C MET A 208 5.68 13.98 11.70
N LEU A 209 6.56 13.21 12.32
CA LEU A 209 7.98 13.55 12.30
C LEU A 209 8.54 13.37 10.89
N ILE A 210 9.50 14.22 10.49
CA ILE A 210 10.25 13.98 9.26
C ILE A 210 10.97 12.64 9.41
N PRO A 211 10.67 11.63 8.57
CA PRO A 211 11.14 10.27 8.78
C PRO A 211 12.64 10.10 8.51
N GLU A 212 13.25 9.14 9.19
CA GLU A 212 14.49 8.54 8.73
C GLU A 212 14.18 7.73 7.46
N VAL A 213 15.11 7.74 6.49
CA VAL A 213 14.96 7.01 5.23
C VAL A 213 16.09 5.99 5.09
N ILE A 214 15.72 4.73 5.01
CA ILE A 214 16.65 3.63 4.78
C ILE A 214 16.70 3.33 3.27
N GLY A 215 17.88 3.50 2.68
CA GLY A 215 18.11 3.11 1.29
C GLY A 215 18.28 1.59 1.18
N PHE A 216 17.51 0.97 0.28
CA PHE A 216 17.64 -0.46 -0.03
C PHE A 216 18.16 -0.63 -1.45
N GLU A 217 19.45 -0.93 -1.59
CA GLU A 217 20.10 -1.11 -2.88
C GLU A 217 19.81 -2.51 -3.43
N VAL A 218 19.33 -2.57 -4.67
CA VAL A 218 19.06 -3.81 -5.40
C VAL A 218 20.06 -3.95 -6.54
N LYS A 219 20.78 -5.08 -6.58
CA LYS A 219 21.81 -5.39 -7.59
C LYS A 219 21.44 -6.62 -8.38
N ASN A 220 21.99 -6.70 -9.61
CA ASN A 220 21.90 -7.86 -10.48
C ASN A 220 20.45 -8.28 -10.83
N LYS A 221 20.22 -9.56 -11.08
CA LYS A 221 18.93 -10.17 -11.38
C LYS A 221 18.77 -11.49 -10.64
N MET A 222 17.53 -11.92 -10.45
CA MET A 222 17.24 -13.21 -9.84
C MET A 222 17.71 -14.38 -10.70
N PRO A 223 18.19 -15.49 -10.10
CA PRO A 223 18.47 -16.74 -10.80
C PRO A 223 17.21 -17.35 -11.39
N GLU A 224 17.37 -18.12 -12.46
CA GLU A 224 16.29 -18.96 -12.98
C GLU A 224 15.80 -19.95 -11.91
N GLY A 225 14.50 -20.18 -11.86
CA GLY A 225 13.86 -21.06 -10.87
C GLY A 225 13.55 -20.41 -9.53
N THR A 226 13.86 -19.13 -9.35
CA THR A 226 13.39 -18.32 -8.21
C THR A 226 12.17 -17.48 -8.62
N THR A 227 11.38 -17.11 -7.63
CA THR A 227 10.11 -16.37 -7.81
C THR A 227 10.15 -15.01 -7.13
N ALA A 228 9.20 -14.14 -7.50
CA ALA A 228 8.99 -12.88 -6.80
C ALA A 228 8.77 -13.08 -5.28
N THR A 229 8.12 -14.16 -4.88
CA THR A 229 7.92 -14.50 -3.46
C THR A 229 9.25 -14.75 -2.74
N ASP A 230 10.22 -15.43 -3.36
CA ASP A 230 11.55 -15.66 -2.77
C ASP A 230 12.27 -14.33 -2.51
N LEU A 231 12.17 -13.40 -3.48
CA LEU A 231 12.70 -12.05 -3.34
C LEU A 231 12.03 -11.31 -2.19
N VAL A 232 10.71 -11.26 -2.19
CA VAL A 232 9.91 -10.50 -1.20
C VAL A 232 10.18 -11.00 0.21
N LEU A 233 10.17 -12.33 0.44
CA LEU A 233 10.49 -12.91 1.75
C LEU A 233 11.93 -12.58 2.19
N THR A 234 12.86 -12.51 1.25
CA THR A 234 14.25 -12.11 1.54
C THR A 234 14.33 -10.65 1.96
N VAL A 235 13.67 -9.75 1.22
CA VAL A 235 13.61 -8.31 1.53
C VAL A 235 12.95 -8.08 2.90
N VAL A 236 11.81 -8.75 3.16
CA VAL A 236 11.10 -8.67 4.44
C VAL A 236 12.02 -9.06 5.61
N LYS A 237 12.73 -10.17 5.47
CA LYS A 237 13.68 -10.64 6.50
C LYS A 237 14.80 -9.62 6.75
N MET A 238 15.44 -9.12 5.69
CA MET A 238 16.53 -8.16 5.80
C MET A 238 16.09 -6.85 6.46
N LEU A 239 14.95 -6.30 6.07
CA LEU A 239 14.41 -5.07 6.64
C LEU A 239 13.95 -5.26 8.08
N ARG A 240 13.37 -6.43 8.40
CA ARG A 240 12.97 -6.74 9.77
C ARG A 240 14.17 -6.83 10.70
N ASP A 241 15.25 -7.48 10.25
CA ASP A 241 16.50 -7.57 11.01
C ASP A 241 17.18 -6.20 11.17
N LYS A 242 17.08 -5.32 10.17
CA LYS A 242 17.58 -3.96 10.23
C LYS A 242 16.84 -3.08 11.24
N GLY A 243 15.56 -3.36 11.50
CA GLY A 243 14.75 -2.57 12.41
C GLY A 243 14.33 -1.22 11.80
N VAL A 244 13.37 -1.29 10.86
CA VAL A 244 12.88 -0.12 10.10
C VAL A 244 11.54 0.43 10.60
N VAL A 245 11.13 0.07 11.80
CA VAL A 245 9.84 0.52 12.38
C VAL A 245 9.79 2.05 12.44
N GLY A 246 8.71 2.62 11.88
CA GLY A 246 8.47 4.06 11.83
C GLY A 246 9.38 4.82 10.85
N LYS A 247 10.15 4.10 10.03
CA LYS A 247 11.01 4.69 8.99
C LYS A 247 10.40 4.52 7.61
N PHE A 248 10.88 5.29 6.66
CA PHE A 248 10.65 5.03 5.24
C PHE A 248 11.77 4.14 4.71
N VAL A 249 11.44 3.26 3.79
CA VAL A 249 12.40 2.51 2.98
C VAL A 249 12.29 3.01 1.55
N GLU A 250 13.42 3.32 0.92
CA GLU A 250 13.45 3.75 -0.49
C GLU A 250 14.37 2.81 -1.27
N PHE A 251 13.81 2.20 -2.32
CA PHE A 251 14.53 1.25 -3.16
C PHE A 251 15.30 1.95 -4.28
N TYR A 252 16.54 1.54 -4.52
CA TYR A 252 17.40 2.11 -5.56
C TYR A 252 18.39 1.06 -6.09
N GLY A 253 19.19 1.43 -7.06
CA GLY A 253 20.24 0.58 -7.62
C GLY A 253 19.89 -0.01 -8.98
N GLU A 254 20.89 -0.52 -9.65
CA GLU A 254 20.81 -0.98 -11.04
C GLU A 254 19.94 -2.23 -11.24
N GLY A 255 19.70 -3.00 -10.17
CA GLY A 255 18.82 -4.17 -10.20
C GLY A 255 17.33 -3.82 -10.36
N LEU A 256 16.91 -2.56 -10.07
CA LEU A 256 15.50 -2.16 -10.21
C LEU A 256 14.93 -2.39 -11.61
N LYS A 257 15.76 -2.23 -12.66
CA LYS A 257 15.37 -2.48 -14.07
C LYS A 257 14.97 -3.94 -14.35
N ASN A 258 15.34 -4.86 -13.46
CA ASN A 258 15.03 -6.29 -13.54
C ASN A 258 13.80 -6.68 -12.71
N LEU A 259 13.16 -5.71 -12.05
CA LEU A 259 11.92 -5.89 -11.30
C LEU A 259 10.76 -5.31 -12.08
N THR A 260 9.77 -6.15 -12.34
CA THR A 260 8.48 -5.66 -12.88
C THR A 260 7.80 -4.76 -11.88
N LEU A 261 6.82 -3.97 -12.31
CA LEU A 261 6.05 -3.17 -11.37
C LEU A 261 5.27 -4.06 -10.38
N ALA A 262 4.82 -5.22 -10.79
CA ALA A 262 4.15 -6.19 -9.91
C ALA A 262 5.09 -6.65 -8.77
N ASP A 263 6.37 -6.92 -9.05
CA ASP A 263 7.36 -7.25 -8.02
C ASP A 263 7.55 -6.11 -7.03
N ARG A 264 7.69 -4.87 -7.54
CA ARG A 264 7.80 -3.66 -6.71
C ARG A 264 6.56 -3.44 -5.84
N ALA A 265 5.38 -3.61 -6.43
CA ALA A 265 4.12 -3.49 -5.73
C ALA A 265 3.99 -4.52 -4.61
N THR A 266 4.42 -5.77 -4.83
CA THR A 266 4.41 -6.82 -3.82
C THR A 266 5.38 -6.50 -2.67
N ILE A 267 6.57 -6.01 -2.97
CA ILE A 267 7.53 -5.56 -1.95
C ILE A 267 6.96 -4.38 -1.14
N ALA A 268 6.39 -3.40 -1.82
CA ALA A 268 5.78 -2.23 -1.18
C ALA A 268 4.55 -2.61 -0.32
N ASN A 269 3.75 -3.57 -0.80
CA ASN A 269 2.58 -4.10 -0.09
C ASN A 269 2.95 -4.65 1.28
N MET A 270 4.09 -5.31 1.40
CA MET A 270 4.56 -5.93 2.64
C MET A 270 5.28 -4.94 3.58
N ALA A 271 5.16 -3.64 3.41
CA ALA A 271 5.73 -2.66 4.33
C ALA A 271 5.27 -2.87 5.79
N PRO A 272 4.00 -3.17 6.09
CA PRO A 272 3.58 -3.51 7.44
C PRO A 272 4.30 -4.73 8.03
N GLU A 273 4.56 -5.77 7.22
CA GLU A 273 5.22 -7.00 7.65
C GLU A 273 6.69 -6.76 8.00
N TYR A 274 7.44 -5.96 7.24
CA TYR A 274 8.79 -5.59 7.65
C TYR A 274 8.84 -4.42 8.62
N GLY A 275 7.72 -3.74 8.86
CA GLY A 275 7.53 -2.74 9.92
C GLY A 275 7.84 -1.31 9.51
N ALA A 276 8.09 -1.02 8.24
CA ALA A 276 8.27 0.35 7.75
C ALA A 276 6.91 1.05 7.53
N THR A 277 6.91 2.37 7.53
CA THR A 277 5.73 3.15 7.15
C THR A 277 5.41 2.96 5.68
N CYS A 278 6.42 2.91 4.82
CA CYS A 278 6.28 2.61 3.39
C CYS A 278 7.57 2.05 2.79
N GLY A 279 7.46 1.41 1.63
CA GLY A 279 8.56 0.95 0.80
C GLY A 279 8.49 1.58 -0.58
N PHE A 280 9.12 2.72 -0.77
CA PHE A 280 8.97 3.61 -1.91
C PHE A 280 9.92 3.25 -3.05
N PHE A 281 9.38 3.18 -4.27
CA PHE A 281 10.15 2.99 -5.50
C PHE A 281 10.17 4.29 -6.31
N PRO A 282 11.27 4.60 -7.01
CA PRO A 282 11.33 5.78 -7.88
C PRO A 282 10.55 5.56 -9.18
N ILE A 283 10.21 6.65 -9.86
CA ILE A 283 9.67 6.62 -11.22
C ILE A 283 10.79 6.27 -12.19
N ASP A 284 10.55 5.31 -13.07
CA ASP A 284 11.44 4.91 -14.16
C ASP A 284 10.66 4.36 -15.36
N ASN A 285 11.36 3.77 -16.32
CA ASN A 285 10.74 3.21 -17.53
C ASN A 285 9.75 2.09 -17.23
N GLU A 286 9.94 1.29 -16.17
CA GLU A 286 8.98 0.25 -15.79
C GLU A 286 7.69 0.86 -15.24
N THR A 287 7.77 1.99 -14.55
CA THR A 287 6.59 2.76 -14.14
C THR A 287 5.80 3.23 -15.37
N LEU A 288 6.46 3.79 -16.38
CA LEU A 288 5.80 4.26 -17.61
C LEU A 288 5.14 3.11 -18.38
N LYS A 289 5.85 2.00 -18.57
CA LYS A 289 5.30 0.79 -19.21
C LYS A 289 4.04 0.29 -18.50
N TYR A 290 4.04 0.26 -17.18
CA TYR A 290 2.88 -0.17 -16.42
C TYR A 290 1.70 0.80 -16.57
N LEU A 291 1.94 2.11 -16.60
CA LEU A 291 0.91 3.10 -16.84
C LEU A 291 0.25 2.90 -18.22
N GLU A 292 1.05 2.67 -19.25
CA GLU A 292 0.55 2.33 -20.60
C GLU A 292 -0.23 1.01 -20.60
N PHE A 293 0.33 -0.03 -20.01
CA PHE A 293 -0.29 -1.35 -19.91
C PHE A 293 -1.63 -1.31 -19.17
N SER A 294 -1.75 -0.52 -18.11
CA SER A 294 -2.97 -0.33 -17.33
C SER A 294 -3.95 0.70 -17.91
N GLY A 295 -3.70 1.14 -19.17
CA GLY A 295 -4.64 1.94 -19.96
C GLY A 295 -4.62 3.43 -19.74
N ARG A 296 -3.55 4.00 -19.10
CA ARG A 296 -3.37 5.45 -19.05
C ARG A 296 -3.03 5.96 -20.45
N ASP A 297 -3.62 7.08 -20.81
CA ASP A 297 -3.37 7.70 -22.12
C ASP A 297 -1.93 8.24 -22.22
N LYS A 298 -1.44 8.37 -23.45
CA LYS A 298 -0.06 8.83 -23.74
C LYS A 298 0.26 10.20 -23.16
N ASN A 299 -0.70 11.10 -23.11
CA ASN A 299 -0.48 12.43 -22.56
C ASN A 299 -0.22 12.35 -21.05
N THR A 300 -1.01 11.56 -20.33
CA THR A 300 -0.80 11.27 -18.90
C THR A 300 0.58 10.67 -18.66
N VAL A 301 0.99 9.69 -19.46
CA VAL A 301 2.32 9.06 -19.33
C VAL A 301 3.45 10.05 -19.57
N ASN A 302 3.34 10.89 -20.61
CA ASN A 302 4.31 11.94 -20.89
C ASN A 302 4.40 12.99 -19.76
N ILE A 303 3.27 13.39 -19.19
CA ILE A 303 3.24 14.32 -18.05
C ILE A 303 3.98 13.70 -16.85
N VAL A 304 3.77 12.42 -16.55
CA VAL A 304 4.47 11.74 -15.47
C VAL A 304 5.98 11.72 -15.71
N GLU A 305 6.42 11.39 -16.92
CA GLU A 305 7.83 11.34 -17.28
C GLU A 305 8.51 12.72 -17.13
N GLU A 306 7.94 13.74 -17.78
CA GLU A 306 8.49 15.09 -17.76
C GLU A 306 8.50 15.70 -16.36
N TYR A 307 7.42 15.52 -15.62
CA TYR A 307 7.33 15.97 -14.24
C TYR A 307 8.39 15.29 -13.35
N ALA A 308 8.50 13.95 -13.46
CA ALA A 308 9.45 13.18 -12.65
C ALA A 308 10.92 13.61 -12.92
N LYS A 309 11.27 13.88 -14.19
CA LYS A 309 12.60 14.37 -14.57
C LYS A 309 12.82 15.78 -14.05
N ALA A 310 11.88 16.69 -14.25
CA ALA A 310 11.98 18.09 -13.83
C ALA A 310 12.09 18.24 -12.30
N GLN A 311 11.35 17.44 -11.52
CA GLN A 311 11.35 17.48 -10.07
C GLN A 311 12.41 16.56 -9.43
N GLY A 312 13.17 15.83 -10.25
CA GLY A 312 14.20 14.89 -9.76
C GLY A 312 13.63 13.71 -8.98
N LEU A 313 12.42 13.26 -9.35
CA LEU A 313 11.78 12.04 -8.84
C LEU A 313 12.13 10.81 -9.69
N TRP A 314 12.72 11.03 -10.87
CA TRP A 314 13.22 9.96 -11.73
C TRP A 314 14.31 9.13 -11.04
N ALA A 315 14.39 7.84 -11.34
CA ALA A 315 15.37 6.92 -10.75
C ALA A 315 16.82 7.45 -10.92
N SER A 316 17.57 7.44 -9.83
CA SER A 316 18.97 7.85 -9.77
C SER A 316 19.64 7.27 -8.53
N ASP A 317 20.97 7.16 -8.54
CA ASP A 317 21.73 6.57 -7.43
C ASP A 317 22.39 7.63 -6.53
N ASP A 318 22.40 8.92 -6.94
CA ASP A 318 22.99 10.01 -6.14
C ASP A 318 22.03 10.52 -5.06
N ILE A 319 21.75 9.64 -4.08
CA ILE A 319 20.81 9.89 -2.98
C ILE A 319 21.52 9.70 -1.66
N VAL A 320 21.21 10.58 -0.70
CA VAL A 320 21.70 10.49 0.69
C VAL A 320 20.61 9.84 1.53
N PHE A 321 20.96 8.77 2.23
CA PHE A 321 20.05 8.06 3.14
C PHE A 321 20.53 8.17 4.60
N THR A 322 19.64 7.90 5.54
CA THR A 322 20.00 7.76 6.97
C THR A 322 20.96 6.59 7.16
N ASP A 323 20.65 5.46 6.54
CA ASP A 323 21.44 4.24 6.52
C ASP A 323 21.07 3.43 5.27
N THR A 324 21.84 2.39 4.95
CA THR A 324 21.64 1.60 3.74
C THR A 324 21.70 0.11 3.99
N LEU A 325 21.02 -0.66 3.15
CA LEU A 325 21.13 -2.09 2.95
C LEU A 325 21.40 -2.37 1.47
N SER A 326 22.04 -3.49 1.17
CA SER A 326 22.28 -3.93 -0.21
C SER A 326 21.91 -5.40 -0.36
N LEU A 327 21.14 -5.72 -1.40
CA LEU A 327 20.78 -7.07 -1.79
C LEU A 327 21.29 -7.36 -3.20
N ASP A 328 22.12 -8.38 -3.33
CA ASP A 328 22.41 -8.99 -4.61
C ASP A 328 21.33 -10.03 -4.93
N MET A 329 20.47 -9.74 -5.91
CA MET A 329 19.40 -10.65 -6.30
C MET A 329 19.90 -11.98 -6.84
N ALA A 330 21.15 -12.06 -7.33
CA ALA A 330 21.75 -13.31 -7.75
C ALA A 330 21.96 -14.32 -6.59
N SER A 331 21.90 -13.84 -5.35
CA SER A 331 21.99 -14.68 -4.14
C SER A 331 20.65 -15.26 -3.68
N ILE A 332 19.55 -14.92 -4.34
CA ILE A 332 18.21 -15.40 -3.95
C ILE A 332 18.09 -16.88 -4.30
N VAL A 333 17.52 -17.62 -3.37
CA VAL A 333 17.25 -19.05 -3.50
C VAL A 333 15.81 -19.35 -3.10
N PRO A 334 15.23 -20.46 -3.58
CA PRO A 334 13.89 -20.87 -3.23
C PRO A 334 13.66 -20.91 -1.71
N THR A 335 12.61 -20.27 -1.27
CA THR A 335 12.39 -19.92 0.12
C THR A 335 10.91 -20.10 0.49
N ILE A 336 10.65 -20.56 1.70
CA ILE A 336 9.32 -20.55 2.33
C ILE A 336 9.38 -19.73 3.61
N SER A 337 8.24 -19.47 4.20
CA SER A 337 8.13 -18.71 5.44
C SER A 337 7.24 -19.42 6.44
N GLY A 338 7.50 -19.21 7.70
CA GLY A 338 6.72 -19.74 8.83
C GLY A 338 7.60 -20.47 9.86
N PRO A 339 6.94 -21.08 10.87
CA PRO A 339 5.49 -21.37 10.94
C PRO A 339 4.62 -20.22 11.45
N LYS A 340 5.20 -19.14 11.99
CA LYS A 340 4.40 -18.11 12.69
C LYS A 340 4.20 -16.84 11.88
N ARG A 341 5.23 -16.36 11.18
CA ARG A 341 5.24 -15.02 10.56
C ARG A 341 5.92 -15.01 9.20
N PRO A 342 5.58 -14.06 8.31
CA PRO A 342 6.23 -13.93 6.99
C PRO A 342 7.75 -13.73 7.04
N GLN A 343 8.27 -13.07 8.08
CA GLN A 343 9.71 -12.88 8.27
C GLN A 343 10.46 -14.11 8.79
N ASP A 344 9.76 -15.17 9.19
CA ASP A 344 10.38 -16.45 9.60
C ASP A 344 10.83 -17.22 8.35
N LYS A 345 11.86 -16.68 7.67
CA LYS A 345 12.39 -17.21 6.41
C LYS A 345 13.04 -18.56 6.63
N VAL A 346 12.68 -19.53 5.81
CA VAL A 346 13.26 -20.88 5.77
C VAL A 346 13.67 -21.20 4.34
N LEU A 347 14.90 -21.65 4.12
CA LEU A 347 15.31 -22.14 2.80
C LEU A 347 14.51 -23.41 2.48
N LEU A 348 14.08 -23.56 1.23
CA LEU A 348 13.31 -24.74 0.83
C LEU A 348 14.07 -26.04 1.11
N THR A 349 15.39 -26.02 0.97
CA THR A 349 16.28 -27.15 1.31
C THR A 349 16.25 -27.53 2.79
N ASP A 350 15.93 -26.58 3.67
CA ASP A 350 15.91 -26.78 5.10
C ASP A 350 14.49 -27.03 5.65
N ALA A 351 13.47 -27.06 4.77
CA ALA A 351 12.06 -27.16 5.16
C ALA A 351 11.77 -28.35 6.09
N ALA A 352 12.25 -29.53 5.75
CA ALA A 352 12.06 -30.75 6.57
C ALA A 352 12.68 -30.62 7.97
N LYS A 353 13.90 -30.08 8.04
CA LYS A 353 14.60 -29.86 9.31
C LYS A 353 13.88 -28.81 10.16
N SER A 354 13.47 -27.73 9.55
CA SER A 354 12.71 -26.65 10.21
C SER A 354 11.38 -27.15 10.73
N PHE A 355 10.64 -27.94 9.93
CA PHE A 355 9.40 -28.58 10.35
C PHE A 355 9.61 -29.47 11.59
N ASN A 356 10.58 -30.39 11.55
CA ASN A 356 10.85 -31.31 12.67
C ASN A 356 11.20 -30.58 13.98
N ASN A 357 11.93 -29.45 13.88
CA ASN A 357 12.25 -28.63 15.04
C ASN A 357 11.00 -27.91 15.59
N SER A 358 10.20 -27.33 14.73
CA SER A 358 9.01 -26.57 15.11
C SER A 358 7.85 -27.46 15.55
N PHE A 359 7.76 -28.67 15.01
CA PHE A 359 6.67 -29.61 15.33
C PHE A 359 6.54 -29.88 16.83
N LYS A 360 7.65 -30.13 17.51
CA LYS A 360 7.67 -30.43 18.95
C LYS A 360 7.17 -29.26 19.81
N GLU A 361 7.46 -28.02 19.38
CA GLU A 361 7.01 -26.80 20.06
C GLU A 361 5.53 -26.53 19.83
N ILE A 362 5.06 -26.68 18.58
CA ILE A 362 3.71 -26.28 18.16
C ILE A 362 2.68 -27.34 18.55
N SER A 363 2.95 -28.62 18.26
CA SER A 363 1.99 -29.70 18.46
C SER A 363 1.91 -30.17 19.93
N LYS A 364 2.97 -29.93 20.71
CA LYS A 364 3.18 -30.50 22.05
C LYS A 364 3.15 -32.05 22.08
N LYS A 365 3.24 -32.69 20.89
CA LYS A 365 3.27 -34.14 20.74
C LYS A 365 4.73 -34.63 20.69
N LYS A 366 4.97 -35.85 21.16
CA LYS A 366 6.28 -36.51 21.06
C LYS A 366 6.48 -37.17 19.70
N ASP A 367 5.42 -37.79 19.18
CA ASP A 367 5.46 -38.60 17.96
C ASP A 367 4.44 -38.06 16.92
N PHE A 368 4.71 -38.36 15.65
CA PHE A 368 3.78 -38.05 14.56
C PHE A 368 2.54 -38.92 14.65
N SER A 369 1.37 -38.33 14.47
CA SER A 369 0.09 -39.04 14.37
C SER A 369 -0.31 -39.23 12.90
N ILE A 370 -1.04 -40.30 12.64
CA ILE A 370 -1.65 -40.62 11.35
C ILE A 370 -3.17 -40.55 11.55
N SER A 371 -3.85 -39.95 10.57
CA SER A 371 -5.31 -39.87 10.57
C SER A 371 -5.85 -40.29 9.21
N LYS A 372 -6.88 -41.11 9.23
CA LYS A 372 -7.59 -41.50 8.02
C LYS A 372 -8.49 -40.36 7.55
N VAL A 373 -8.45 -40.08 6.27
CA VAL A 373 -9.33 -39.05 5.67
C VAL A 373 -10.73 -39.66 5.48
N PRO A 374 -11.80 -39.05 6.04
CA PRO A 374 -13.15 -39.54 5.82
C PRO A 374 -13.52 -39.69 4.37
N ASN A 375 -14.20 -40.79 4.01
CA ASN A 375 -14.64 -41.08 2.66
C ASN A 375 -13.52 -41.18 1.60
N SER A 376 -12.30 -41.58 2.00
CA SER A 376 -11.16 -41.77 1.10
C SER A 376 -10.38 -43.02 1.47
N GLU A 377 -9.51 -43.48 0.55
CA GLU A 377 -8.62 -44.63 0.74
C GLU A 377 -7.22 -44.22 1.25
N TYR A 378 -6.95 -42.94 1.43
CA TYR A 378 -5.65 -42.44 1.88
C TYR A 378 -5.65 -41.92 3.31
N GLU A 379 -4.46 -41.87 3.86
CA GLU A 379 -4.20 -41.33 5.19
C GLU A 379 -3.32 -40.08 5.09
N ILE A 380 -3.47 -39.19 6.04
CA ILE A 380 -2.57 -38.06 6.26
C ILE A 380 -1.83 -38.26 7.58
N LYS A 381 -0.60 -37.76 7.63
CA LYS A 381 0.21 -37.76 8.85
C LYS A 381 0.70 -36.35 9.17
N ASP A 382 1.10 -36.13 10.42
CA ASP A 382 1.81 -34.89 10.75
C ASP A 382 3.03 -34.75 9.82
N GLY A 383 3.16 -33.60 9.14
CA GLY A 383 4.17 -33.37 8.10
C GLY A 383 3.72 -33.67 6.66
N SER A 384 2.48 -34.11 6.44
CA SER A 384 1.89 -34.14 5.10
C SER A 384 1.81 -32.73 4.54
N ILE A 385 2.19 -32.57 3.25
CA ILE A 385 2.09 -31.31 2.55
C ILE A 385 0.64 -31.10 2.08
N LEU A 386 0.02 -30.05 2.57
CA LEU A 386 -1.30 -29.61 2.14
C LEU A 386 -1.14 -28.24 1.44
N ILE A 387 -1.73 -28.12 0.26
CA ILE A 387 -1.73 -26.87 -0.48
C ILE A 387 -3.18 -26.36 -0.51
N ALA A 388 -3.39 -25.20 0.12
CA ALA A 388 -4.62 -24.44 0.04
C ALA A 388 -4.24 -23.00 -0.36
N ALA A 389 -4.53 -22.66 -1.60
CA ALA A 389 -4.27 -21.32 -2.13
C ALA A 389 -5.60 -20.57 -2.23
N ILE A 390 -5.96 -19.90 -1.13
CA ILE A 390 -7.02 -18.89 -1.12
C ILE A 390 -6.30 -17.56 -1.09
N THR A 391 -6.20 -16.93 -2.25
CA THR A 391 -5.44 -15.68 -2.38
C THR A 391 -6.37 -14.50 -2.16
N SER A 392 -5.94 -13.58 -1.33
CA SER A 392 -6.46 -12.24 -1.25
C SER A 392 -5.31 -11.26 -1.58
N CYS A 393 -5.00 -10.34 -0.80
CA CYS A 393 -4.24 -9.11 -0.99
C CYS A 393 -2.89 -9.17 -1.74
N THR A 394 -2.11 -10.23 -1.71
CA THR A 394 -0.70 -10.21 -2.16
C THR A 394 -0.40 -10.96 -3.46
N ASN A 395 -1.39 -11.46 -4.14
CA ASN A 395 -1.17 -12.17 -5.40
C ASN A 395 -1.18 -11.20 -6.58
N THR A 396 -0.11 -10.46 -6.77
CA THR A 396 0.06 -9.47 -7.85
C THR A 396 0.94 -9.94 -8.98
N SER A 397 1.63 -11.05 -8.84
CA SER A 397 2.55 -11.60 -9.84
C SER A 397 2.01 -12.82 -10.55
#